data_e687fe93da27aa5a3dd07b34402b450a
#
_entry.id   e687fe93da27aa5a3dd07b34402b450a
#
_cell.length_a   1.000
_cell.length_b   1.000
_cell.length_c   1.000
_cell.angle_alpha   90.00
_cell.angle_beta   90.00
_cell.angle_gamma   90.00
#
_symmetry.space_group_name_H-M   'P 1'
#
loop_
_entity.id
_entity.type
_entity.pdbx_description
1 polymer ?
#
loop_
_entity_poly.entity_id
_entity_poly.type
_entity_poly.pdbx_seq_one_letter_code
_entity_poly.pdbx_strand_id
1 'polypeptide(L)'
;MTKPAILALADGSIFRGEAIGADGQTVGEVVFNTAMTGYQEILTDPSYAQQIVTLTYPHIGNTGTTPEDVESDRVWSAGLVIRDLPLVASNWRNTMSLSDYLKANNVVAIAGIDTRRLTRILREKGSQNGCIMVGDNISEEAAIAAAQGFPGLKGMDLAKVVSVKEKYEWRSTVWDLKTDSHATIDASELPYHVVAYDYGVKYNILRMLVERGCRVTVVPAQTPASDVLALQPDGVFLSNGPGDPEPCDYAIQAIKDVLELSLIHISEPTRLRRI
;
A
#
# COMPACT_ATOMS: atom_id res chain seq x y z
N MET A 1 27.35 13.19 0.75
CA MET A 1 26.52 14.31 0.25
C MET A 1 25.24 13.71 -0.28
N THR A 2 24.09 14.26 0.09
CA THR A 2 22.80 13.89 -0.48
C THR A 2 22.74 14.33 -1.94
N LYS A 3 22.19 13.48 -2.82
CA LYS A 3 22.02 13.83 -4.24
C LYS A 3 20.80 14.74 -4.40
N PRO A 4 20.79 15.66 -5.38
CA PRO A 4 19.62 16.45 -5.71
C PRO A 4 18.50 15.56 -6.23
N ALA A 5 17.26 15.97 -5.96
CA ALA A 5 16.05 15.31 -6.46
C ALA A 5 14.99 16.34 -6.81
N ILE A 6 14.14 16.02 -7.78
CA ILE A 6 12.92 16.79 -8.08
C ILE A 6 11.71 15.90 -8.10
N LEU A 7 10.56 16.48 -7.72
CA LEU A 7 9.25 15.98 -8.06
C LEU A 7 8.62 16.94 -9.07
N ALA A 8 8.29 16.44 -10.26
CA ALA A 8 7.56 17.16 -11.27
C ALA A 8 6.14 16.58 -11.39
N LEU A 9 5.13 17.46 -11.47
CA LEU A 9 3.74 17.07 -11.74
C LEU A 9 3.40 17.30 -13.22
N ALA A 10 2.42 16.60 -13.72
CA ALA A 10 1.96 16.72 -15.11
C ALA A 10 1.44 18.13 -15.46
N ASP A 11 1.03 18.92 -14.46
CA ASP A 11 0.62 20.32 -14.62
C ASP A 11 1.79 21.30 -14.76
N GLY A 12 3.04 20.82 -14.74
CA GLY A 12 4.25 21.61 -14.80
C GLY A 12 4.77 22.10 -13.44
N SER A 13 4.11 21.80 -12.34
CA SER A 13 4.59 22.15 -10.99
C SER A 13 5.85 21.36 -10.64
N ILE A 14 6.88 22.05 -10.14
CA ILE A 14 8.15 21.42 -9.75
C ILE A 14 8.44 21.71 -8.27
N PHE A 15 8.92 20.67 -7.58
CA PHE A 15 9.42 20.71 -6.23
C PHE A 15 10.86 20.18 -6.20
N ARG A 16 11.79 20.97 -5.66
CA ARG A 16 13.21 20.61 -5.54
C ARG A 16 13.52 20.22 -4.10
N GLY A 17 14.24 19.13 -3.94
CA GLY A 17 14.62 18.57 -2.65
C GLY A 17 15.84 17.66 -2.76
N GLU A 18 15.97 16.74 -1.84
CA GLU A 18 17.08 15.80 -1.70
C GLU A 18 16.63 14.38 -1.80
N ALA A 19 17.45 13.52 -2.42
CA ALA A 19 17.21 12.09 -2.50
C ALA A 19 17.41 11.42 -1.14
N ILE A 20 16.45 10.59 -0.74
CA ILE A 20 16.51 9.80 0.49
C ILE A 20 16.34 8.30 0.25
N GLY A 21 16.08 7.88 -0.98
CA GLY A 21 15.90 6.50 -1.41
C GLY A 21 16.89 6.07 -2.48
N ALA A 22 16.45 5.21 -3.38
CA ALA A 22 17.22 4.73 -4.52
C ALA A 22 17.46 5.82 -5.56
N ASP A 23 18.50 5.66 -6.36
CA ASP A 23 18.80 6.51 -7.51
C ASP A 23 17.86 6.21 -8.69
N GLY A 24 17.77 7.13 -9.64
CA GLY A 24 17.01 6.96 -10.88
C GLY A 24 15.71 7.78 -10.89
N GLN A 25 14.69 7.23 -11.53
CA GLN A 25 13.39 7.90 -11.63
C GLN A 25 12.25 6.92 -11.40
N THR A 26 11.12 7.46 -10.95
CA THR A 26 9.85 6.76 -10.85
C THR A 26 8.71 7.65 -11.30
N VAL A 27 7.67 7.05 -11.87
CA VAL A 27 6.43 7.73 -12.26
C VAL A 27 5.24 7.07 -11.57
N GLY A 28 4.20 7.84 -11.31
CA GLY A 28 2.98 7.33 -10.71
C GLY A 28 1.98 8.43 -10.41
N GLU A 29 0.82 8.04 -9.93
CA GLU A 29 -0.17 9.00 -9.45
C GLU A 29 0.26 9.53 -8.07
N VAL A 30 0.41 10.85 -7.95
CA VAL A 30 0.79 11.49 -6.69
C VAL A 30 -0.44 11.67 -5.82
N VAL A 31 -0.39 11.04 -4.65
CA VAL A 31 -1.44 11.08 -3.63
C VAL A 31 -0.87 11.55 -2.30
N PHE A 32 -1.73 11.90 -1.33
CA PHE A 32 -1.27 12.23 0.00
C PHE A 32 -1.98 11.41 1.08
N ASN A 33 -1.25 11.14 2.16
CA ASN A 33 -1.76 10.49 3.36
C ASN A 33 -1.45 11.40 4.57
N THR A 34 -2.42 11.53 5.48
CA THR A 34 -2.34 12.43 6.65
C THR A 34 -1.99 11.70 7.94
N ALA A 35 -1.69 10.40 7.89
CA ALA A 35 -1.27 9.63 9.05
C ALA A 35 0.03 10.19 9.63
N MET A 36 0.11 10.24 10.96
CA MET A 36 1.30 10.72 11.67
C MET A 36 2.33 9.60 11.90
N THR A 37 1.91 8.36 11.82
CA THR A 37 2.69 7.14 12.03
C THR A 37 2.31 6.09 10.97
N GLY A 38 3.02 4.96 10.95
CA GLY A 38 2.66 3.86 10.05
C GLY A 38 3.13 4.07 8.61
N TYR A 39 4.23 4.78 8.41
CA TYR A 39 4.76 5.02 7.07
C TYR A 39 5.28 3.74 6.39
N GLN A 40 5.79 2.75 7.16
CA GLN A 40 6.23 1.47 6.61
C GLN A 40 5.03 0.63 6.15
N GLU A 41 3.98 0.61 6.94
CA GLU A 41 2.70 -0.03 6.60
C GLU A 41 2.11 0.61 5.33
N ILE A 42 2.14 1.94 5.21
CA ILE A 42 1.68 2.67 4.01
C ILE A 42 2.52 2.28 2.78
N LEU A 43 3.85 2.21 2.91
CA LEU A 43 4.74 1.85 1.81
C LEU A 43 4.52 0.42 1.31
N THR A 44 4.18 -0.50 2.22
CA THR A 44 3.96 -1.92 1.94
C THR A 44 2.50 -2.29 1.69
N ASP A 45 1.56 -1.34 1.81
CA ASP A 45 0.15 -1.54 1.48
C ASP A 45 -0.04 -1.65 -0.04
N PRO A 46 -0.53 -2.78 -0.57
CA PRO A 46 -0.78 -2.96 -2.00
C PRO A 46 -1.73 -1.92 -2.59
N SER A 47 -2.57 -1.27 -1.77
CA SER A 47 -3.48 -0.20 -2.22
C SER A 47 -2.75 1.00 -2.85
N TYR A 48 -1.45 1.17 -2.54
CA TYR A 48 -0.63 2.24 -3.12
C TYR A 48 0.19 1.81 -4.35
N ALA A 49 -0.13 0.66 -4.96
CA ALA A 49 0.54 0.24 -6.19
C ALA A 49 0.40 1.31 -7.28
N GLN A 50 1.53 1.65 -7.95
CA GLN A 50 1.63 2.71 -8.97
C GLN A 50 1.38 4.14 -8.42
N GLN A 51 1.38 4.35 -7.09
CA GLN A 51 1.21 5.68 -6.49
C GLN A 51 2.50 6.19 -5.85
N ILE A 52 2.77 7.48 -6.04
CA ILE A 52 3.80 8.23 -5.32
C ILE A 52 3.12 8.83 -4.08
N VAL A 53 3.46 8.33 -2.91
CA VAL A 53 2.79 8.72 -1.67
C VAL A 53 3.46 9.91 -1.03
N THR A 54 2.70 10.98 -0.81
CA THR A 54 3.14 12.15 -0.03
C THR A 54 2.63 12.02 1.40
N LEU A 55 3.54 11.97 2.37
CA LEU A 55 3.18 12.00 3.78
C LEU A 55 3.19 13.45 4.29
N THR A 56 2.04 13.88 4.84
CA THR A 56 1.85 15.28 5.23
C THR A 56 2.45 15.61 6.60
N TYR A 57 2.67 14.58 7.44
CA TYR A 57 3.32 14.77 8.73
C TYR A 57 4.79 15.18 8.51
N PRO A 58 5.31 16.19 9.26
CA PRO A 58 6.62 16.76 8.98
C PRO A 58 7.79 15.79 9.16
N HIS A 59 7.76 14.97 10.20
CA HIS A 59 8.87 14.10 10.60
C HIS A 59 8.56 12.64 10.28
N ILE A 60 9.04 12.15 9.15
CA ILE A 60 8.82 10.77 8.69
C ILE A 60 10.14 10.01 8.71
N GLY A 61 10.15 8.82 9.29
CA GLY A 61 11.35 8.00 9.49
C GLY A 61 11.93 8.06 10.92
N ASN A 62 11.28 8.81 11.82
CA ASN A 62 11.71 8.99 13.20
C ASN A 62 11.69 7.73 14.07
N THR A 63 10.93 6.71 13.70
CA THR A 63 10.87 5.42 14.40
C THR A 63 11.68 4.32 13.72
N GLY A 64 12.28 4.61 12.55
CA GLY A 64 12.96 3.59 11.74
C GLY A 64 11.98 2.60 11.11
N THR A 65 12.47 1.43 10.73
CA THR A 65 11.69 0.33 10.17
C THR A 65 12.01 -0.97 10.88
N THR A 66 11.08 -1.94 10.80
CA THR A 66 11.20 -3.26 11.42
C THR A 66 10.53 -4.33 10.53
N PRO A 67 10.99 -5.59 10.53
CA PRO A 67 10.37 -6.67 9.75
C PRO A 67 8.89 -6.92 10.07
N GLU A 68 8.45 -6.61 11.30
CA GLU A 68 7.09 -6.91 11.79
C GLU A 68 6.03 -5.94 11.26
N ASP A 69 6.41 -4.70 10.89
CA ASP A 69 5.47 -3.64 10.51
C ASP A 69 5.19 -3.59 9.00
N VAL A 70 5.36 -4.71 8.30
CA VAL A 70 5.00 -4.83 6.89
C VAL A 70 3.57 -5.32 6.72
N GLU A 71 2.90 -4.80 5.69
CA GLU A 71 1.53 -5.17 5.32
C GLU A 71 1.44 -6.09 4.09
N SER A 72 2.60 -6.39 3.46
CA SER A 72 2.72 -7.35 2.36
C SER A 72 4.18 -7.79 2.17
N ASP A 73 4.45 -8.59 1.14
CA ASP A 73 5.76 -9.16 0.83
C ASP A 73 6.79 -8.16 0.29
N ARG A 74 6.36 -6.95 -0.07
CA ARG A 74 7.24 -5.92 -0.68
C ARG A 74 6.70 -4.50 -0.48
N VAL A 75 7.50 -3.51 -0.88
CA VAL A 75 7.03 -2.14 -1.06
C VAL A 75 6.27 -2.02 -2.39
N TRP A 76 5.03 -1.54 -2.33
CA TRP A 76 4.15 -1.36 -3.49
C TRP A 76 4.08 0.08 -3.97
N SER A 77 4.29 1.05 -3.08
CA SER A 77 4.32 2.46 -3.48
C SER A 77 5.41 2.70 -4.53
N ALA A 78 5.07 3.41 -5.61
CA ALA A 78 6.00 3.76 -6.68
C ALA A 78 7.10 4.72 -6.19
N GLY A 79 6.81 5.53 -5.18
CA GLY A 79 7.77 6.47 -4.59
C GLY A 79 7.26 7.11 -3.31
N LEU A 80 8.14 7.80 -2.60
CA LEU A 80 7.83 8.49 -1.36
C LEU A 80 8.24 9.96 -1.41
N VAL A 81 7.35 10.82 -0.92
CA VAL A 81 7.57 12.26 -0.76
C VAL A 81 7.34 12.64 0.69
N ILE A 82 8.35 13.25 1.31
CA ILE A 82 8.26 13.72 2.70
C ILE A 82 8.83 15.13 2.84
N ARG A 83 8.54 15.78 3.96
CA ARG A 83 9.13 17.09 4.30
C ARG A 83 10.51 16.90 4.91
N ASP A 84 10.61 16.24 6.05
CA ASP A 84 11.87 16.11 6.80
C ASP A 84 12.16 14.64 7.10
N LEU A 85 13.39 14.22 6.78
CA LEU A 85 13.96 12.95 7.23
C LEU A 85 14.77 13.21 8.50
N PRO A 86 14.42 12.64 9.65
CA PRO A 86 15.19 12.79 10.90
C PRO A 86 16.61 12.24 10.78
N LEU A 87 17.56 12.90 11.41
CA LEU A 87 18.97 12.47 11.44
C LEU A 87 19.16 11.14 12.18
N VAL A 88 18.31 10.87 13.15
CA VAL A 88 18.36 9.67 13.99
C VAL A 88 16.97 9.07 14.14
N ALA A 89 16.86 7.77 13.90
CA ALA A 89 15.68 7.01 14.28
C ALA A 89 15.77 6.65 15.78
N SER A 90 14.70 6.89 16.52
CA SER A 90 14.64 6.66 17.97
C SER A 90 13.45 5.78 18.35
N ASN A 91 13.63 4.47 18.18
CA ASN A 91 12.68 3.46 18.61
C ASN A 91 13.45 2.16 18.92
N TRP A 92 13.11 1.50 20.03
CA TRP A 92 13.76 0.26 20.43
C TRP A 92 13.54 -0.91 19.45
N ARG A 93 12.45 -0.89 18.67
CA ARG A 93 12.18 -1.88 17.59
C ARG A 93 12.88 -1.54 16.28
N ASN A 94 13.57 -0.43 16.17
CA ASN A 94 14.22 -0.02 14.93
C ASN A 94 15.37 -0.97 14.57
N THR A 95 15.28 -1.58 13.40
CA THR A 95 16.33 -2.43 12.82
C THR A 95 17.05 -1.75 11.66
N MET A 96 16.42 -0.77 11.00
CA MET A 96 16.97 -0.09 9.83
C MET A 96 16.41 1.34 9.71
N SER A 97 17.21 2.28 9.21
CA SER A 97 16.74 3.62 8.90
C SER A 97 15.76 3.59 7.72
N LEU A 98 14.82 4.56 7.65
CA LEU A 98 13.91 4.67 6.51
C LEU A 98 14.69 4.84 5.19
N SER A 99 15.76 5.62 5.16
CA SER A 99 16.58 5.81 3.95
C SER A 99 17.22 4.50 3.47
N ASP A 100 17.76 3.70 4.38
CA ASP A 100 18.36 2.41 4.02
C ASP A 100 17.28 1.40 3.57
N TYR A 101 16.13 1.40 4.23
CA TYR A 101 14.98 0.60 3.84
C TYR A 101 14.50 0.91 2.42
N LEU A 102 14.35 2.21 2.09
CA LEU A 102 13.96 2.65 0.74
C LEU A 102 14.98 2.20 -0.32
N LYS A 103 16.29 2.35 -0.04
CA LYS A 103 17.37 1.91 -0.93
C LYS A 103 17.38 0.38 -1.11
N ALA A 104 17.24 -0.37 -0.01
CA ALA A 104 17.20 -1.83 -0.05
C ALA A 104 16.03 -2.37 -0.89
N ASN A 105 14.89 -1.63 -0.90
CA ASN A 105 13.71 -1.97 -1.69
C ASN A 105 13.65 -1.27 -3.06
N ASN A 106 14.72 -0.59 -3.47
CA ASN A 106 14.81 0.14 -4.74
C ASN A 106 13.70 1.19 -4.93
N VAL A 107 13.32 1.89 -3.87
CA VAL A 107 12.27 2.92 -3.88
C VAL A 107 12.90 4.29 -4.05
N VAL A 108 12.50 5.01 -5.10
CA VAL A 108 12.93 6.40 -5.34
C VAL A 108 12.13 7.32 -4.42
N ALA A 109 12.82 8.21 -3.69
CA ALA A 109 12.16 9.04 -2.70
C ALA A 109 12.85 10.41 -2.54
N ILE A 110 12.05 11.43 -2.21
CA ILE A 110 12.46 12.82 -2.07
C ILE A 110 12.03 13.40 -0.73
N ALA A 111 12.93 14.16 -0.11
CA ALA A 111 12.67 14.96 1.09
C ALA A 111 13.03 16.43 0.87
N GLY A 112 12.69 17.29 1.83
CA GLY A 112 13.05 18.73 1.81
C GLY A 112 12.11 19.59 0.97
N ILE A 113 10.96 19.07 0.53
CA ILE A 113 10.00 19.82 -0.27
C ILE A 113 8.87 20.43 0.56
N ASP A 114 8.17 21.41 0.00
CA ASP A 114 6.96 21.97 0.57
C ASP A 114 5.76 21.03 0.35
N THR A 115 5.63 20.02 1.22
CA THR A 115 4.52 19.06 1.20
C THR A 115 3.16 19.72 1.42
N ARG A 116 3.10 20.86 2.13
CA ARG A 116 1.87 21.63 2.33
C ARG A 116 1.37 22.23 1.01
N ARG A 117 2.26 22.84 0.23
CA ARG A 117 1.93 23.35 -1.12
C ARG A 117 1.49 22.21 -2.03
N LEU A 118 2.21 21.08 -2.01
CA LEU A 118 1.85 19.90 -2.81
C LEU A 118 0.46 19.39 -2.43
N THR A 119 0.19 19.19 -1.14
CA THR A 119 -1.12 18.71 -0.65
C THR A 119 -2.27 19.66 -1.05
N ARG A 120 -2.03 20.98 -1.05
CA ARG A 120 -3.04 21.94 -1.53
C ARG A 120 -3.35 21.76 -3.00
N ILE A 121 -2.34 21.57 -3.85
CA ILE A 121 -2.52 21.30 -5.29
C ILE A 121 -3.36 20.04 -5.47
N LEU A 122 -3.00 18.94 -4.80
CA LEU A 122 -3.71 17.67 -4.89
C LEU A 122 -5.15 17.77 -4.38
N ARG A 123 -5.41 18.59 -3.37
CA ARG A 123 -6.75 18.79 -2.82
C ARG A 123 -7.66 19.64 -3.73
N GLU A 124 -7.07 20.61 -4.42
CA GLU A 124 -7.80 21.53 -5.31
C GLU A 124 -8.03 20.94 -6.70
N LYS A 125 -7.05 20.18 -7.24
CA LYS A 125 -7.06 19.66 -8.61
C LYS A 125 -7.34 18.16 -8.71
N GLY A 126 -7.39 17.44 -7.58
CA GLY A 126 -7.38 15.98 -7.52
C GLY A 126 -5.96 15.41 -7.58
N SER A 127 -5.85 14.07 -7.57
CA SER A 127 -4.57 13.38 -7.77
C SER A 127 -3.95 13.80 -9.11
N GLN A 128 -2.63 13.89 -9.13
CA GLN A 128 -1.86 14.32 -10.31
C GLN A 128 -0.84 13.26 -10.67
N ASN A 129 -0.63 13.03 -11.94
CA ASN A 129 0.52 12.24 -12.37
C ASN A 129 1.81 12.98 -12.04
N GLY A 130 2.81 12.27 -11.56
CA GLY A 130 4.10 12.85 -11.20
C GLY A 130 5.27 11.95 -11.52
N CYS A 131 6.45 12.56 -11.53
CA CYS A 131 7.75 11.90 -11.69
C CYS A 131 8.70 12.40 -10.60
N ILE A 132 9.29 11.48 -9.84
CA ILE A 132 10.47 11.78 -9.01
C ILE A 132 11.71 11.40 -9.84
N MET A 133 12.66 12.33 -9.95
CA MET A 133 13.95 12.11 -10.60
C MET A 133 15.08 12.47 -9.66
N VAL A 134 16.06 11.57 -9.54
CA VAL A 134 17.22 11.68 -8.65
C VAL A 134 18.51 11.59 -9.45
N GLY A 135 19.47 12.47 -9.15
CA GLY A 135 20.80 12.43 -9.74
C GLY A 135 21.39 13.80 -10.05
N ASP A 136 22.63 13.83 -10.55
CA ASP A 136 23.34 15.08 -10.84
C ASP A 136 22.90 15.74 -12.16
N ASN A 137 22.30 14.96 -13.09
CA ASN A 137 21.86 15.42 -14.41
C ASN A 137 20.33 15.41 -14.52
N ILE A 138 19.65 16.14 -13.63
CA ILE A 138 18.19 16.25 -13.62
C ILE A 138 17.75 17.21 -14.73
N SER A 139 16.82 16.75 -15.61
CA SER A 139 16.08 17.61 -16.53
C SER A 139 14.63 17.76 -16.07
N GLU A 140 14.24 19.00 -15.81
CA GLU A 140 12.87 19.33 -15.42
C GLU A 140 11.88 19.02 -16.55
N GLU A 141 12.26 19.31 -17.79
CA GLU A 141 11.46 19.01 -18.99
C GLU A 141 11.24 17.50 -19.15
N ALA A 142 12.30 16.70 -18.95
CA ALA A 142 12.20 15.25 -19.03
C ALA A 142 11.31 14.67 -17.89
N ALA A 143 11.39 15.23 -16.68
CA ALA A 143 10.57 14.81 -15.57
C ALA A 143 9.09 15.16 -15.77
N ILE A 144 8.78 16.36 -16.30
CA ILE A 144 7.42 16.76 -16.68
C ILE A 144 6.88 15.86 -17.79
N ALA A 145 7.69 15.61 -18.82
CA ALA A 145 7.30 14.72 -19.92
C ALA A 145 7.00 13.29 -19.43
N ALA A 146 7.83 12.77 -18.51
CA ALA A 146 7.60 11.46 -17.90
C ALA A 146 6.29 11.44 -17.07
N ALA A 147 6.02 12.48 -16.29
CA ALA A 147 4.76 12.62 -15.54
C ALA A 147 3.53 12.68 -16.47
N GLN A 148 3.63 13.42 -17.58
CA GLN A 148 2.56 13.53 -18.58
C GLN A 148 2.37 12.24 -19.37
N GLY A 149 3.42 11.44 -19.55
CA GLY A 149 3.39 10.15 -20.24
C GLY A 149 2.77 9.02 -19.41
N PHE A 150 2.58 9.19 -18.10
CA PHE A 150 1.91 8.19 -17.27
C PHE A 150 0.41 8.16 -17.56
N PRO A 151 -0.18 6.99 -17.91
CA PRO A 151 -1.58 6.91 -18.34
C PRO A 151 -2.60 7.15 -17.22
N GLY A 152 -2.16 7.22 -15.96
CA GLY A 152 -3.03 7.22 -14.78
C GLY A 152 -3.54 5.83 -14.42
N LEU A 153 -4.30 5.72 -13.32
CA LEU A 153 -4.76 4.42 -12.79
C LEU A 153 -6.13 4.00 -13.33
N LYS A 154 -6.88 4.91 -13.96
CA LYS A 154 -8.20 4.60 -14.49
C LYS A 154 -8.13 3.52 -15.58
N GLY A 155 -8.92 2.47 -15.42
CA GLY A 155 -8.95 1.33 -16.34
C GLY A 155 -7.79 0.34 -16.19
N MET A 156 -6.90 0.52 -15.21
CA MET A 156 -5.86 -0.46 -14.88
C MET A 156 -6.39 -1.52 -13.90
N ASP A 157 -6.29 -2.79 -14.27
CA ASP A 157 -6.55 -3.92 -13.36
C ASP A 157 -5.32 -4.15 -12.46
N LEU A 158 -5.19 -3.33 -11.42
CA LEU A 158 -4.12 -3.45 -10.44
C LEU A 158 -4.37 -4.54 -9.39
N ALA A 159 -5.61 -4.91 -9.14
CA ALA A 159 -5.94 -6.00 -8.22
C ALA A 159 -5.30 -7.32 -8.67
N LYS A 160 -5.30 -7.59 -9.98
CA LYS A 160 -4.62 -8.75 -10.56
C LYS A 160 -3.10 -8.68 -10.44
N VAL A 161 -2.53 -7.47 -10.45
CA VAL A 161 -1.07 -7.26 -10.36
C VAL A 161 -0.56 -7.53 -8.95
N VAL A 162 -1.32 -7.09 -7.93
CA VAL A 162 -0.92 -7.21 -6.52
C VAL A 162 -1.31 -8.53 -5.88
N SER A 163 -2.26 -9.24 -6.47
CA SER A 163 -2.78 -10.52 -5.96
C SER A 163 -1.73 -11.61 -5.97
N VAL A 164 -1.82 -12.50 -4.98
CA VAL A 164 -1.02 -13.73 -4.93
C VAL A 164 -1.31 -14.62 -6.13
N LYS A 165 -0.34 -15.46 -6.50
CA LYS A 165 -0.48 -16.39 -7.62
C LYS A 165 -1.05 -17.74 -7.21
N GLU A 166 -0.86 -18.14 -5.97
CA GLU A 166 -1.29 -19.42 -5.42
C GLU A 166 -1.98 -19.21 -4.07
N LYS A 167 -2.95 -20.07 -3.77
CA LYS A 167 -3.61 -20.05 -2.47
C LYS A 167 -2.66 -20.45 -1.34
N TYR A 168 -2.82 -19.83 -0.18
CA TYR A 168 -2.07 -20.16 1.03
C TYR A 168 -2.92 -20.01 2.29
N GLU A 169 -2.48 -20.59 3.39
CA GLU A 169 -3.09 -20.44 4.70
C GLU A 169 -2.36 -19.37 5.52
N TRP A 170 -3.14 -18.54 6.21
CA TRP A 170 -2.62 -17.57 7.16
C TRP A 170 -3.09 -17.90 8.58
N ARG A 171 -2.13 -18.00 9.51
CA ARG A 171 -2.39 -18.35 10.92
C ARG A 171 -1.61 -17.47 11.91
N SER A 172 -0.97 -16.42 11.43
CA SER A 172 -0.20 -15.50 12.26
C SER A 172 -1.12 -14.46 12.91
N THR A 173 -0.88 -14.20 14.19
CA THR A 173 -1.62 -13.20 14.99
C THR A 173 -1.05 -11.80 14.80
N VAL A 174 -1.67 -10.80 15.44
CA VAL A 174 -1.06 -9.46 15.58
C VAL A 174 0.21 -9.55 16.42
N TRP A 175 1.11 -8.58 16.24
CA TRP A 175 2.33 -8.50 17.03
C TRP A 175 2.02 -8.27 18.51
N ASP A 176 2.67 -9.01 19.39
CA ASP A 176 2.51 -8.89 20.84
C ASP A 176 3.76 -8.26 21.47
N LEU A 177 3.55 -7.18 22.23
CA LEU A 177 4.61 -6.44 22.93
C LEU A 177 5.38 -7.28 23.94
N LYS A 178 4.74 -8.28 24.58
CA LYS A 178 5.38 -9.09 25.64
C LYS A 178 6.35 -10.12 25.06
N THR A 179 6.01 -10.67 23.90
CA THR A 179 6.80 -11.72 23.24
C THR A 179 7.68 -11.17 22.13
N ASP A 180 7.50 -9.88 21.77
CA ASP A 180 8.16 -9.20 20.64
C ASP A 180 8.06 -10.02 19.34
N SER A 181 6.88 -10.58 19.09
CA SER A 181 6.68 -11.47 17.93
C SER A 181 5.21 -11.63 17.57
N HIS A 182 4.97 -12.18 16.38
CA HIS A 182 3.68 -12.72 15.95
C HIS A 182 3.60 -14.20 16.36
N ALA A 183 2.58 -14.60 17.09
CA ALA A 183 2.31 -16.01 17.33
C ALA A 183 1.69 -16.67 16.10
N THR A 184 1.91 -17.97 15.93
CA THR A 184 1.20 -18.79 14.94
C THR A 184 0.27 -19.74 15.68
N ILE A 185 -1.03 -19.68 15.39
CA ILE A 185 -2.04 -20.51 16.03
C ILE A 185 -2.23 -21.80 15.24
N ASP A 186 -2.39 -22.92 15.94
CA ASP A 186 -2.71 -24.18 15.28
C ASP A 186 -4.12 -24.12 14.64
N ALA A 187 -4.26 -24.72 13.45
CA ALA A 187 -5.52 -24.71 12.72
C ALA A 187 -6.66 -25.35 13.51
N SER A 188 -6.37 -26.30 14.39
CA SER A 188 -7.36 -26.97 15.25
C SER A 188 -7.94 -26.08 16.35
N GLU A 189 -7.26 -24.98 16.66
CA GLU A 189 -7.69 -23.98 17.65
C GLU A 189 -8.53 -22.86 17.03
N LEU A 190 -8.68 -22.84 15.70
CA LEU A 190 -9.39 -21.82 14.93
C LEU A 190 -10.71 -22.40 14.41
N PRO A 191 -11.82 -22.23 15.14
CA PRO A 191 -13.10 -22.90 14.85
C PRO A 191 -13.78 -22.42 13.56
N TYR A 192 -13.49 -21.20 13.10
CA TYR A 192 -14.10 -20.63 11.90
C TYR A 192 -13.16 -20.69 10.71
N HIS A 193 -13.69 -20.92 9.52
CA HIS A 193 -12.93 -20.90 8.27
C HIS A 193 -13.37 -19.71 7.40
N VAL A 194 -12.45 -18.78 7.16
CA VAL A 194 -12.65 -17.64 6.25
C VAL A 194 -11.81 -17.84 5.01
N VAL A 195 -12.41 -17.72 3.84
CA VAL A 195 -11.70 -17.62 2.56
C VAL A 195 -11.61 -16.15 2.18
N ALA A 196 -10.40 -15.63 2.02
CA ALA A 196 -10.13 -14.25 1.68
C ALA A 196 -9.67 -14.13 0.23
N TYR A 197 -10.42 -13.40 -0.61
CA TYR A 197 -9.96 -13.00 -1.92
C TYR A 197 -8.87 -11.92 -1.78
N ASP A 198 -7.74 -12.15 -2.40
CA ASP A 198 -6.63 -11.21 -2.40
C ASP A 198 -6.70 -10.28 -3.60
N TYR A 199 -7.27 -9.10 -3.39
CA TYR A 199 -7.21 -7.96 -4.32
C TYR A 199 -6.11 -6.97 -3.95
N GLY A 200 -5.28 -7.31 -2.98
CA GLY A 200 -4.27 -6.47 -2.34
C GLY A 200 -4.45 -6.42 -0.83
N VAL A 201 -4.63 -7.60 -0.21
CA VAL A 201 -4.92 -7.73 1.21
C VAL A 201 -3.73 -7.31 2.07
N LYS A 202 -4.00 -6.54 3.11
CA LYS A 202 -3.02 -6.21 4.14
C LYS A 202 -2.88 -7.33 5.16
N TYR A 203 -1.66 -7.65 5.54
CA TYR A 203 -1.37 -8.69 6.53
C TYR A 203 -2.07 -8.45 7.86
N ASN A 204 -2.21 -7.20 8.29
CA ASN A 204 -2.88 -6.92 9.54
C ASN A 204 -4.38 -7.29 9.53
N ILE A 205 -5.04 -7.23 8.38
CA ILE A 205 -6.42 -7.72 8.25
C ILE A 205 -6.48 -9.22 8.51
N LEU A 206 -5.56 -9.99 7.92
CA LEU A 206 -5.47 -11.43 8.11
C LEU A 206 -5.14 -11.78 9.58
N ARG A 207 -4.19 -11.04 10.18
CA ARG A 207 -3.83 -11.17 11.61
C ARG A 207 -5.05 -10.94 12.51
N MET A 208 -5.83 -9.91 12.23
CA MET A 208 -7.04 -9.59 13.00
C MET A 208 -8.16 -10.63 12.84
N LEU A 209 -8.25 -11.32 11.73
CA LEU A 209 -9.18 -12.45 11.55
C LEU A 209 -8.74 -13.64 12.42
N VAL A 210 -7.44 -13.95 12.45
CA VAL A 210 -6.88 -15.03 13.31
C VAL A 210 -7.12 -14.74 14.79
N GLU A 211 -6.92 -13.49 15.24
CA GLU A 211 -7.23 -13.06 16.62
C GLU A 211 -8.71 -13.30 17.02
N ARG A 212 -9.60 -13.41 16.04
CA ARG A 212 -11.03 -13.68 16.24
C ARG A 212 -11.40 -15.15 16.05
N GLY A 213 -10.42 -16.03 16.01
CA GLY A 213 -10.63 -17.46 15.88
C GLY A 213 -10.86 -17.94 14.45
N CYS A 214 -10.46 -17.17 13.44
CA CYS A 214 -10.63 -17.56 12.05
C CYS A 214 -9.34 -18.16 11.48
N ARG A 215 -9.42 -19.39 10.99
CA ARG A 215 -8.46 -19.95 10.04
C ARG A 215 -8.68 -19.26 8.70
N VAL A 216 -7.66 -18.66 8.12
CA VAL A 216 -7.80 -17.91 6.88
C VAL A 216 -7.12 -18.62 5.72
N THR A 217 -7.88 -18.91 4.65
CA THR A 217 -7.32 -19.33 3.36
C THR A 217 -7.36 -18.14 2.40
N VAL A 218 -6.20 -17.65 2.00
CA VAL A 218 -6.09 -16.57 1.02
C VAL A 218 -6.06 -17.17 -0.37
N VAL A 219 -6.89 -16.66 -1.27
CA VAL A 219 -6.99 -17.11 -2.65
C VAL A 219 -6.71 -15.97 -3.64
N PRO A 220 -6.15 -16.29 -4.83
CA PRO A 220 -5.95 -15.31 -5.89
C PRO A 220 -7.23 -14.55 -6.27
N ALA A 221 -7.08 -13.32 -6.72
CA ALA A 221 -8.18 -12.45 -7.15
C ALA A 221 -9.11 -13.10 -8.21
N GLN A 222 -8.54 -13.92 -9.07
CA GLN A 222 -9.27 -14.57 -10.19
C GLN A 222 -9.87 -15.94 -9.84
N THR A 223 -9.83 -16.37 -8.57
CA THR A 223 -10.38 -17.66 -8.15
C THR A 223 -11.90 -17.69 -8.38
N PRO A 224 -12.44 -18.68 -9.10
CA PRO A 224 -13.88 -18.81 -9.29
C PRO A 224 -14.62 -19.02 -7.95
N ALA A 225 -15.84 -18.51 -7.84
CA ALA A 225 -16.68 -18.70 -6.65
C ALA A 225 -16.89 -20.19 -6.31
N SER A 226 -17.04 -21.06 -7.32
CA SER A 226 -17.16 -22.52 -7.14
C SER A 226 -15.99 -23.12 -6.36
N ASP A 227 -14.76 -22.68 -6.64
CA ASP A 227 -13.56 -23.20 -5.99
C ASP A 227 -13.46 -22.72 -4.54
N VAL A 228 -13.89 -21.47 -4.28
CA VAL A 228 -14.00 -20.92 -2.93
C VAL A 228 -15.03 -21.70 -2.11
N LEU A 229 -16.20 -21.96 -2.67
CA LEU A 229 -17.28 -22.68 -2.01
C LEU A 229 -16.93 -24.17 -1.76
N ALA A 230 -16.13 -24.77 -2.64
CA ALA A 230 -15.62 -26.14 -2.44
C ALA A 230 -14.71 -26.25 -1.19
N LEU A 231 -14.15 -25.14 -0.71
CA LEU A 231 -13.41 -25.10 0.56
C LEU A 231 -14.31 -25.08 1.80
N GLN A 232 -15.64 -25.00 1.63
CA GLN A 232 -16.65 -24.96 2.68
C GLN A 232 -16.35 -23.89 3.76
N PRO A 233 -16.21 -22.61 3.38
CA PRO A 233 -15.94 -21.55 4.34
C PRO A 233 -17.19 -21.20 5.17
N ASP A 234 -16.95 -20.78 6.43
CA ASP A 234 -17.99 -20.12 7.26
C ASP A 234 -18.23 -18.67 6.81
N GLY A 235 -17.24 -18.06 6.14
CA GLY A 235 -17.33 -16.71 5.62
C GLY A 235 -16.37 -16.45 4.46
N VAL A 236 -16.72 -15.50 3.60
CA VAL A 236 -15.88 -15.02 2.50
C VAL A 236 -15.52 -13.57 2.78
N PHE A 237 -14.23 -13.26 2.76
CA PHE A 237 -13.70 -11.90 2.90
C PHE A 237 -13.24 -11.38 1.55
N LEU A 238 -13.70 -10.18 1.18
CA LEU A 238 -13.27 -9.45 -0.01
C LEU A 238 -12.31 -8.35 0.45
N SER A 239 -11.04 -8.46 0.08
CA SER A 239 -10.03 -7.51 0.56
C SER A 239 -10.15 -6.15 -0.14
N ASN A 240 -9.47 -5.15 0.44
CA ASN A 240 -9.13 -3.93 -0.28
C ASN A 240 -8.21 -4.24 -1.47
N GLY A 241 -8.05 -3.25 -2.35
CA GLY A 241 -7.15 -3.33 -3.50
C GLY A 241 -6.86 -1.96 -4.09
N PRO A 242 -5.83 -1.86 -4.97
CA PRO A 242 -5.48 -0.63 -5.66
C PRO A 242 -6.33 -0.38 -6.90
N GLY A 243 -6.33 0.86 -7.34
CA GLY A 243 -6.80 1.27 -8.67
C GLY A 243 -8.30 1.28 -8.86
N ASP A 244 -8.71 1.04 -10.09
CA ASP A 244 -10.08 1.08 -10.55
C ASP A 244 -10.71 -0.33 -10.46
N PRO A 245 -11.86 -0.50 -9.81
CA PRO A 245 -12.54 -1.80 -9.77
C PRO A 245 -13.27 -2.14 -11.08
N GLU A 246 -13.51 -1.17 -11.97
CA GLU A 246 -14.29 -1.39 -13.19
C GLU A 246 -13.72 -2.49 -14.10
N PRO A 247 -12.39 -2.61 -14.32
CA PRO A 247 -11.82 -3.67 -15.16
C PRO A 247 -11.77 -5.05 -14.50
N CYS A 248 -12.18 -5.20 -13.22
CA CYS A 248 -12.10 -6.46 -12.48
C CYS A 248 -13.33 -7.36 -12.71
N ASP A 249 -13.70 -7.63 -13.96
CA ASP A 249 -14.91 -8.40 -14.32
C ASP A 249 -14.98 -9.77 -13.62
N TYR A 250 -13.85 -10.46 -13.48
CA TYR A 250 -13.74 -11.73 -12.77
C TYR A 250 -14.16 -11.62 -11.30
N ALA A 251 -13.75 -10.53 -10.62
CA ALA A 251 -14.11 -10.27 -9.23
C ALA A 251 -15.59 -9.93 -9.10
N ILE A 252 -16.11 -9.09 -10.00
CA ILE A 252 -17.53 -8.72 -10.05
C ILE A 252 -18.40 -9.96 -10.24
N GLN A 253 -18.00 -10.88 -11.14
CA GLN A 253 -18.74 -12.11 -11.36
C GLN A 253 -18.67 -13.03 -10.13
N ALA A 254 -17.48 -13.28 -9.58
CA ALA A 254 -17.31 -14.12 -8.40
C ALA A 254 -18.12 -13.59 -7.20
N ILE A 255 -18.16 -12.26 -6.99
CA ILE A 255 -18.99 -11.64 -5.95
C ILE A 255 -20.46 -11.90 -6.18
N LYS A 256 -20.98 -11.76 -7.40
CA LYS A 256 -22.39 -12.05 -7.72
C LYS A 256 -22.73 -13.50 -7.42
N ASP A 257 -21.87 -14.43 -7.84
CA ASP A 257 -22.07 -15.86 -7.63
C ASP A 257 -22.09 -16.23 -6.14
N VAL A 258 -21.21 -15.61 -5.33
CA VAL A 258 -21.20 -15.80 -3.87
C VAL A 258 -22.46 -15.21 -3.22
N LEU A 259 -22.94 -14.05 -3.70
CA LEU A 259 -24.15 -13.38 -3.17
C LEU A 259 -25.42 -14.17 -3.41
N GLU A 260 -25.54 -14.92 -4.52
CA GLU A 260 -26.70 -15.74 -4.85
C GLU A 260 -26.89 -16.95 -3.90
N LEU A 261 -25.84 -17.34 -3.16
CA LEU A 261 -25.80 -18.53 -2.33
C LEU A 261 -26.25 -18.32 -0.86
N SER A 262 -26.94 -17.22 -0.56
CA SER A 262 -27.53 -16.94 0.78
C SER A 262 -26.56 -16.89 1.95
N LEU A 263 -25.31 -16.54 1.73
CA LEU A 263 -24.41 -16.17 2.81
C LEU A 263 -24.89 -14.85 3.45
N ILE A 264 -24.87 -14.77 4.78
CA ILE A 264 -25.17 -13.51 5.49
C ILE A 264 -24.08 -12.50 5.14
N HIS A 265 -24.45 -11.42 4.44
CA HIS A 265 -23.53 -10.37 4.05
C HIS A 265 -23.51 -9.29 5.11
N ILE A 266 -22.35 -9.13 5.76
CA ILE A 266 -22.05 -7.97 6.57
C ILE A 266 -21.09 -7.12 5.76
N SER A 267 -21.62 -6.20 4.94
CA SER A 267 -20.84 -5.08 4.42
C SER A 267 -21.12 -3.88 5.32
N GLU A 268 -20.11 -3.34 5.96
CA GLU A 268 -20.26 -2.00 6.54
C GLU A 268 -20.42 -1.01 5.38
N PRO A 269 -21.58 -0.31 5.30
CA PRO A 269 -21.71 0.76 4.34
C PRO A 269 -20.80 1.88 4.80
N THR A 270 -19.67 2.08 4.15
CA THR A 270 -18.88 3.32 4.26
C THR A 270 -19.66 4.48 3.64
N ARG A 271 -20.91 4.67 4.04
CA ARG A 271 -21.59 5.94 3.85
C ARG A 271 -21.14 6.87 4.97
N LEU A 272 -20.12 7.66 4.67
CA LEU A 272 -19.95 8.94 5.35
C LEU A 272 -21.30 9.66 5.29
N ARG A 273 -22.05 9.63 6.40
CA ARG A 273 -23.12 10.59 6.58
C ARG A 273 -22.44 11.95 6.60
N ARG A 274 -22.68 12.73 5.57
CA ARG A 274 -22.42 14.18 5.63
C ARG A 274 -23.26 14.70 6.78
N ILE A 275 -22.60 15.18 7.83
CA ILE A 275 -23.14 16.08 8.84
C ILE A 275 -23.05 17.48 8.22
#